data_9eb407f925d79adf943b315c331839c1
#
_entry.id   9eb407f925d79adf943b315c331839c1
#
_cell.length_a   1.000
_cell.length_b   1.000
_cell.length_c   1.000
_cell.angle_alpha   90.00
_cell.angle_beta   90.00
_cell.angle_gamma   90.00
#
_symmetry.space_group_name_H-M   'P 1'
#
loop_
_entity.id
_entity.type
_entity.pdbx_description
1 polymer ?
#
loop_
_entity_poly.entity_id
_entity_poly.type
_entity_poly.pdbx_seq_one_letter_code
_entity_poly.pdbx_strand_id
1 'polypeptide(L)'
;MKNSILALTLFISVAFISTLKAQYEPFLGQIAFVPYNRAPNGWADCNGQLLPIAQNQALFSLLGTTYGGNGTTNFALPDMRGRVLVSQGQGPGISQNYLIGEIGGSETVTLTQQQMPIHSHTINAVTAEGNQNTPTGNIPADTKLLDKEYSDANANTTMKATMVNPAGGSQPHENRPPFVTMRCIIALQGIYPSFN
;
A
#
# COMPACT_ATOMS: atom_id res chain seq x y z
N MET A 1 -0.49 66.16 35.28
CA MET A 1 -0.01 65.98 33.90
C MET A 1 0.88 64.74 33.68
N LYS A 2 1.92 64.46 34.52
CA LYS A 2 2.78 63.26 34.34
C LYS A 2 2.04 61.93 34.42
N ASN A 3 1.05 61.77 35.31
CA ASN A 3 0.29 60.52 35.47
C ASN A 3 -0.72 60.31 34.31
N SER A 4 -1.22 61.36 33.70
CA SER A 4 -2.14 61.25 32.53
C SER A 4 -1.40 60.87 31.26
N ILE A 5 -0.15 61.30 31.10
CA ILE A 5 0.69 60.88 29.95
C ILE A 5 1.10 59.42 30.07
N LEU A 6 1.43 58.95 31.28
CA LEU A 6 1.80 57.56 31.54
C LEU A 6 0.62 56.60 31.28
N ALA A 7 -0.59 57.00 31.69
CA ALA A 7 -1.84 56.25 31.41
C ALA A 7 -2.17 56.20 29.91
N LEU A 8 -1.96 57.28 29.18
CA LEU A 8 -2.19 57.37 27.75
C LEU A 8 -1.21 56.48 26.95
N THR A 9 0.08 56.48 27.34
CA THR A 9 1.09 55.64 26.67
C THR A 9 0.85 54.15 26.95
N LEU A 10 0.40 53.77 28.14
CA LEU A 10 0.03 52.39 28.47
C LEU A 10 -1.21 51.92 27.67
N PHE A 11 -2.19 52.84 27.49
CA PHE A 11 -3.40 52.52 26.71
C PHE A 11 -3.11 52.35 25.21
N ILE A 12 -2.20 53.15 24.64
CA ILE A 12 -1.75 53.02 23.25
C ILE A 12 -0.97 51.74 23.01
N SER A 13 -0.12 51.32 23.95
CA SER A 13 0.68 50.06 23.83
C SER A 13 -0.19 48.81 23.91
N VAL A 14 -1.33 48.81 24.62
CA VAL A 14 -2.28 47.69 24.69
C VAL A 14 -3.16 47.61 23.41
N ALA A 15 -3.44 48.76 22.77
CA ALA A 15 -4.26 48.79 21.54
C ALA A 15 -3.56 48.20 20.30
N PHE A 16 -2.21 48.01 20.34
CA PHE A 16 -1.43 47.37 19.28
C PHE A 16 -1.12 45.89 19.52
N ILE A 17 -1.78 45.24 20.48
CA ILE A 17 -1.77 43.76 20.55
C ILE A 17 -2.71 43.30 19.42
N SER A 18 -2.26 43.39 18.19
CA SER A 18 -2.83 42.62 17.09
C SER A 18 -2.69 41.16 17.54
N THR A 19 -3.81 40.46 17.63
CA THR A 19 -3.81 39.00 17.79
C THR A 19 -3.05 38.42 16.59
N LEU A 20 -1.75 38.18 16.77
CA LEU A 20 -0.97 37.35 15.87
C LEU A 20 -1.64 35.96 15.89
N LYS A 21 -2.62 35.79 15.03
CA LYS A 21 -3.06 34.44 14.69
C LYS A 21 -1.89 33.82 13.93
N ALA A 22 -1.11 33.00 14.63
CA ALA A 22 -0.21 32.08 13.98
C ALA A 22 -1.07 31.04 13.23
N GLN A 23 -1.72 31.51 12.17
CA GLN A 23 -2.51 30.65 11.30
C GLN A 23 -1.50 30.04 10.35
N TYR A 24 -1.22 28.75 10.53
CA TYR A 24 -0.46 27.98 9.55
C TYR A 24 -1.26 28.01 8.25
N GLU A 25 -0.78 28.78 7.29
CA GLU A 25 -1.38 28.84 5.96
C GLU A 25 -0.73 27.74 5.11
N PRO A 26 -1.50 26.77 4.61
CA PRO A 26 -0.95 25.67 3.82
C PRO A 26 -0.43 26.16 2.47
N PHE A 27 0.46 25.41 1.86
CA PHE A 27 0.72 25.59 0.44
C PHE A 27 -0.47 25.09 -0.38
N LEU A 28 -0.78 25.80 -1.47
CA LEU A 28 -1.79 25.36 -2.44
C LEU A 28 -1.42 23.97 -2.98
N GLY A 29 -2.36 23.03 -2.94
CA GLY A 29 -2.10 21.62 -3.33
C GLY A 29 -1.40 20.78 -2.27
N GLN A 30 -1.13 21.31 -1.07
CA GLN A 30 -0.57 20.55 0.03
C GLN A 30 -1.52 19.41 0.43
N ILE A 31 -0.97 18.19 0.56
CA ILE A 31 -1.70 17.02 1.06
C ILE A 31 -1.44 16.85 2.55
N ALA A 32 -2.48 16.50 3.30
CA ALA A 32 -2.41 16.15 4.71
C ALA A 32 -3.29 14.94 5.03
N PHE A 33 -2.91 14.18 6.06
CA PHE A 33 -3.73 13.10 6.62
C PHE A 33 -4.29 13.53 7.96
N VAL A 34 -5.60 13.40 8.12
CA VAL A 34 -6.32 13.85 9.32
C VAL A 34 -7.18 12.75 9.91
N PRO A 35 -7.34 12.68 11.26
CA PRO A 35 -8.06 11.60 11.93
C PRO A 35 -9.58 11.84 12.03
N TYR A 36 -10.08 12.95 11.51
CA TYR A 36 -11.52 13.30 11.53
C TYR A 36 -12.17 13.10 10.16
N ASN A 37 -13.50 12.99 10.12
CA ASN A 37 -14.26 12.53 8.95
C ASN A 37 -14.77 13.62 8.00
N ARG A 38 -14.31 14.87 8.14
CA ARG A 38 -14.71 16.00 7.28
C ARG A 38 -13.49 16.82 6.88
N ALA A 39 -13.39 17.18 5.59
CA ALA A 39 -12.40 18.15 5.14
C ALA A 39 -12.78 19.55 5.67
N PRO A 40 -11.81 20.32 6.23
CA PRO A 40 -12.05 21.71 6.62
C PRO A 40 -12.36 22.60 5.41
N ASN A 41 -12.89 23.80 5.68
CA ASN A 41 -13.07 24.82 4.63
C ASN A 41 -11.72 25.13 3.96
N GLY A 42 -11.71 25.27 2.64
CA GLY A 42 -10.49 25.46 1.84
C GLY A 42 -9.73 24.18 1.51
N TRP A 43 -10.23 23.01 1.94
CA TRP A 43 -9.67 21.69 1.64
C TRP A 43 -10.69 20.79 0.96
N ALA A 44 -10.23 19.84 0.18
CA ALA A 44 -11.04 18.78 -0.42
C ALA A 44 -10.48 17.39 -0.10
N ASP A 45 -11.28 16.35 -0.27
CA ASP A 45 -10.84 14.96 -0.12
C ASP A 45 -9.96 14.54 -1.30
N CYS A 46 -8.95 13.71 -1.05
CA CYS A 46 -8.16 13.06 -2.10
C CYS A 46 -8.87 11.77 -2.58
N ASN A 47 -9.97 11.92 -3.30
CA ASN A 47 -10.82 10.82 -3.75
C ASN A 47 -11.03 10.78 -5.28
N GLY A 48 -10.13 11.44 -6.04
CA GLY A 48 -10.17 11.46 -7.50
C GLY A 48 -11.27 12.34 -8.09
N GLN A 49 -11.90 13.21 -7.30
CA GLN A 49 -12.99 14.06 -7.77
C GLN A 49 -12.51 15.06 -8.82
N LEU A 50 -13.40 15.35 -9.78
CA LEU A 50 -13.15 16.36 -10.81
C LEU A 50 -13.49 17.75 -10.30
N LEU A 51 -12.57 18.69 -10.51
CA LEU A 51 -12.77 20.11 -10.20
C LEU A 51 -12.83 20.94 -11.49
N PRO A 52 -13.69 21.96 -11.55
CA PRO A 52 -13.74 22.89 -12.69
C PRO A 52 -12.49 23.80 -12.68
N ILE A 53 -11.80 23.89 -13.81
CA ILE A 53 -10.59 24.72 -13.98
C ILE A 53 -10.90 26.19 -13.74
N ALA A 54 -12.05 26.68 -14.21
CA ALA A 54 -12.44 28.09 -14.08
C ALA A 54 -12.44 28.60 -12.63
N GLN A 55 -12.72 27.73 -11.65
CA GLN A 55 -12.77 28.07 -10.23
C GLN A 55 -11.48 27.69 -9.48
N ASN A 56 -10.56 26.94 -10.11
CA ASN A 56 -9.37 26.39 -9.47
C ASN A 56 -8.11 26.54 -10.35
N GLN A 57 -7.98 27.67 -11.04
CA GLN A 57 -6.92 27.91 -12.04
C GLN A 57 -5.51 27.75 -11.45
N ALA A 58 -5.28 28.30 -10.26
CA ALA A 58 -3.98 28.21 -9.59
C ALA A 58 -3.63 26.77 -9.21
N LEU A 59 -4.59 25.98 -8.72
CA LEU A 59 -4.39 24.57 -8.42
C LEU A 59 -4.17 23.74 -9.69
N PHE A 60 -4.91 24.04 -10.76
CA PHE A 60 -4.72 23.41 -12.07
C PHE A 60 -3.32 23.69 -12.64
N SER A 61 -2.77 24.90 -12.46
CA SER A 61 -1.39 25.19 -12.92
C SER A 61 -0.32 24.37 -12.21
N LEU A 62 -0.62 23.85 -10.99
CA LEU A 62 0.29 22.95 -10.26
C LEU A 62 0.09 21.48 -10.62
N LEU A 63 -1.16 21.03 -10.69
CA LEU A 63 -1.47 19.61 -10.85
C LEU A 63 -1.62 19.19 -12.32
N GLY A 64 -2.06 20.10 -13.19
CA GLY A 64 -2.40 19.76 -14.57
C GLY A 64 -3.45 18.65 -14.63
N THR A 65 -3.26 17.71 -15.54
CA THR A 65 -4.07 16.50 -15.72
C THR A 65 -3.38 15.25 -15.17
N THR A 66 -2.38 15.40 -14.31
CA THR A 66 -1.55 14.32 -13.76
C THR A 66 -2.40 13.21 -13.12
N TYR A 67 -3.50 13.59 -12.46
CA TYR A 67 -4.42 12.66 -11.80
C TYR A 67 -5.71 12.41 -12.60
N GLY A 68 -5.84 12.99 -13.79
CA GLY A 68 -6.98 12.83 -14.70
C GLY A 68 -7.71 14.14 -15.00
N GLY A 69 -8.89 14.01 -15.63
CA GLY A 69 -9.64 15.13 -16.17
C GLY A 69 -9.36 15.38 -17.65
N ASN A 70 -10.08 16.34 -18.26
CA ASN A 70 -9.94 16.64 -19.70
C ASN A 70 -8.96 17.80 -20.00
N GLY A 71 -8.45 18.49 -18.98
CA GLY A 71 -7.49 19.59 -19.14
C GLY A 71 -8.04 20.85 -19.82
N THR A 72 -9.33 20.87 -20.16
CA THR A 72 -10.01 22.00 -20.81
C THR A 72 -11.04 22.65 -19.89
N THR A 73 -11.90 21.85 -19.27
CA THR A 73 -12.94 22.32 -18.36
C THR A 73 -12.76 21.83 -16.94
N ASN A 74 -12.10 20.68 -16.77
CA ASN A 74 -11.89 20.04 -15.48
C ASN A 74 -10.54 19.32 -15.41
N PHE A 75 -10.11 19.02 -14.17
CA PHE A 75 -8.99 18.20 -13.79
C PHE A 75 -9.34 17.40 -12.55
N ALA A 76 -8.64 16.28 -12.31
CA ALA A 76 -8.89 15.42 -11.16
C ALA A 76 -7.92 15.72 -10.01
N LEU A 77 -8.40 15.55 -8.78
CA LEU A 77 -7.56 15.45 -7.58
C LEU A 77 -6.97 14.03 -7.46
N PRO A 78 -5.87 13.84 -6.70
CA PRO A 78 -5.35 12.52 -6.38
C PRO A 78 -6.41 11.61 -5.74
N ASP A 79 -6.42 10.33 -6.06
CA ASP A 79 -7.21 9.32 -5.35
C ASP A 79 -6.30 8.45 -4.48
N MET A 80 -6.35 8.69 -3.17
CA MET A 80 -5.51 8.01 -2.19
C MET A 80 -6.22 6.85 -1.48
N ARG A 81 -7.48 6.57 -1.83
CA ARG A 81 -8.27 5.52 -1.20
C ARG A 81 -7.68 4.14 -1.49
N GLY A 82 -7.37 3.38 -0.43
CA GLY A 82 -6.77 2.04 -0.54
C GLY A 82 -5.33 2.02 -1.07
N ARG A 83 -4.61 3.16 -1.07
CA ARG A 83 -3.27 3.29 -1.64
C ARG A 83 -2.25 3.73 -0.61
N VAL A 84 -1.02 3.25 -0.78
CA VAL A 84 0.18 3.71 -0.05
C VAL A 84 0.89 4.77 -0.87
N LEU A 85 1.49 5.74 -0.20
CA LEU A 85 2.32 6.74 -0.86
C LEU A 85 3.69 6.15 -1.23
N VAL A 86 4.08 6.35 -2.47
CA VAL A 86 5.43 6.07 -2.98
C VAL A 86 6.00 7.37 -3.54
N SER A 87 7.27 7.65 -3.24
CA SER A 87 7.95 8.84 -3.79
C SER A 87 8.27 8.65 -5.25
N GLN A 88 8.14 9.72 -6.06
CA GLN A 88 8.58 9.70 -7.45
C GLN A 88 10.10 9.53 -7.57
N GLY A 89 10.53 9.03 -8.71
CA GLY A 89 11.94 8.85 -9.07
C GLY A 89 12.42 7.42 -8.96
N GLN A 90 13.69 7.22 -9.24
CA GLN A 90 14.37 5.93 -9.15
C GLN A 90 15.42 6.01 -8.04
N GLY A 91 15.20 5.26 -6.95
CA GLY A 91 16.16 5.16 -5.86
C GLY A 91 17.26 4.13 -6.12
N PRO A 92 18.37 4.17 -5.37
CA PRO A 92 19.41 3.14 -5.44
C PRO A 92 18.83 1.75 -5.15
N GLY A 93 19.12 0.78 -6.02
CA GLY A 93 18.64 -0.61 -5.89
C GLY A 93 17.19 -0.83 -6.31
N ILE A 94 16.48 0.19 -6.79
CA ILE A 94 15.12 0.08 -7.30
C ILE A 94 15.20 0.04 -8.83
N SER A 95 14.60 -0.99 -9.45
CA SER A 95 14.59 -1.15 -10.91
C SER A 95 13.61 -0.24 -11.63
N GLN A 96 12.56 0.22 -10.94
CA GLN A 96 11.49 1.03 -11.51
C GLN A 96 11.70 2.52 -11.21
N ASN A 97 11.46 3.36 -12.22
CA ASN A 97 11.36 4.80 -12.08
C ASN A 97 9.88 5.18 -11.95
N TYR A 98 9.47 5.64 -10.77
CA TYR A 98 8.09 6.03 -10.49
C TYR A 98 7.82 7.45 -10.95
N LEU A 99 6.76 7.64 -11.73
CA LEU A 99 6.32 8.95 -12.18
C LEU A 99 5.25 9.53 -11.25
N ILE A 100 5.20 10.86 -11.14
CA ILE A 100 4.15 11.51 -10.36
C ILE A 100 2.76 11.18 -10.94
N GLY A 101 1.81 10.82 -10.09
CA GLY A 101 0.47 10.38 -10.50
C GLY A 101 0.36 8.93 -10.95
N GLU A 102 1.49 8.20 -11.05
CA GLU A 102 1.47 6.77 -11.39
C GLU A 102 0.73 5.95 -10.32
N ILE A 103 -0.08 5.00 -10.77
CA ILE A 103 -0.85 4.08 -9.92
C ILE A 103 -0.40 2.65 -10.18
N GLY A 104 -0.21 1.87 -9.12
CA GLY A 104 0.20 0.48 -9.22
C GLY A 104 -0.17 -0.34 -8.00
N GLY A 105 0.27 -1.60 -8.01
CA GLY A 105 0.02 -2.53 -6.93
C GLY A 105 -1.35 -3.21 -6.98
N SER A 106 -1.59 -4.14 -6.05
CA SER A 106 -2.83 -4.90 -5.91
C SER A 106 -3.15 -5.14 -4.44
N GLU A 107 -4.41 -5.03 -4.07
CA GLU A 107 -4.90 -5.31 -2.70
C GLU A 107 -4.88 -6.81 -2.37
N THR A 108 -5.02 -7.65 -3.38
CA THR A 108 -5.00 -9.11 -3.24
C THR A 108 -4.10 -9.75 -4.28
N VAL A 109 -3.47 -10.87 -3.93
CA VAL A 109 -2.61 -11.64 -4.82
C VAL A 109 -3.02 -13.10 -4.82
N THR A 110 -3.10 -13.69 -6.01
CA THR A 110 -3.24 -15.14 -6.20
C THR A 110 -1.92 -15.68 -6.71
N LEU A 111 -1.29 -16.58 -5.96
CA LEU A 111 -0.06 -17.22 -6.40
C LEU A 111 -0.37 -18.21 -7.53
N THR A 112 0.33 -18.07 -8.65
CA THR A 112 0.34 -19.06 -9.73
C THR A 112 1.38 -20.14 -9.46
N GLN A 113 1.25 -21.29 -10.14
CA GLN A 113 2.25 -22.36 -10.02
C GLN A 113 3.66 -21.90 -10.41
N GLN A 114 3.78 -21.00 -11.38
CA GLN A 114 5.06 -20.45 -11.86
C GLN A 114 5.72 -19.50 -10.84
N GLN A 115 4.95 -18.93 -9.92
CA GLN A 115 5.45 -18.04 -8.86
C GLN A 115 5.92 -18.79 -7.61
N MET A 116 5.59 -20.06 -7.50
CA MET A 116 6.10 -20.91 -6.42
C MET A 116 7.48 -21.46 -6.78
N PRO A 117 8.42 -21.57 -5.82
CA PRO A 117 9.66 -22.29 -6.05
C PRO A 117 9.37 -23.71 -6.56
N ILE A 118 10.15 -24.19 -7.52
CA ILE A 118 10.02 -25.57 -8.01
C ILE A 118 10.29 -26.51 -6.85
N HIS A 119 9.31 -27.31 -6.55
CA HIS A 119 9.42 -28.35 -5.52
C HIS A 119 8.61 -29.58 -5.95
N SER A 120 8.98 -30.80 -5.42
CA SER A 120 8.29 -32.05 -5.64
C SER A 120 8.19 -32.83 -4.34
N HIS A 121 7.18 -33.66 -4.23
CA HIS A 121 7.00 -34.58 -3.13
C HIS A 121 7.10 -35.99 -3.69
N THR A 122 7.96 -36.81 -3.09
CA THR A 122 8.11 -38.20 -3.46
C THR A 122 7.89 -39.09 -2.22
N ILE A 123 7.30 -40.24 -2.44
CA ILE A 123 7.20 -41.27 -1.41
C ILE A 123 8.34 -42.23 -1.68
N ASN A 124 9.27 -42.34 -0.75
CA ASN A 124 10.38 -43.27 -0.80
C ASN A 124 9.86 -44.70 -0.71
N ALA A 125 10.50 -45.62 -1.42
CA ALA A 125 10.14 -47.04 -1.41
C ALA A 125 11.39 -47.89 -1.58
N VAL A 126 11.23 -49.22 -1.42
CA VAL A 126 12.29 -50.21 -1.69
C VAL A 126 11.75 -51.26 -2.67
N THR A 127 12.63 -51.73 -3.58
CA THR A 127 12.28 -52.73 -4.59
C THR A 127 12.43 -54.17 -4.07
N ALA A 128 12.98 -54.36 -2.87
CA ALA A 128 13.06 -55.67 -2.21
C ALA A 128 11.72 -56.01 -1.55
N GLU A 129 11.51 -57.32 -1.29
CA GLU A 129 10.35 -57.81 -0.56
C GLU A 129 10.25 -57.16 0.83
N GLY A 130 9.02 -56.87 1.28
CA GLY A 130 8.75 -56.30 2.59
C GLY A 130 9.15 -57.27 3.73
N ASN A 131 9.57 -56.66 4.85
CA ASN A 131 9.94 -57.39 6.06
C ASN A 131 9.17 -56.96 7.30
N GLN A 132 8.28 -55.96 7.14
CA GLN A 132 7.49 -55.36 8.21
C GLN A 132 5.99 -55.35 7.87
N ASN A 133 5.15 -55.58 8.87
CA ASN A 133 3.68 -55.54 8.71
C ASN A 133 3.05 -54.20 9.06
N THR A 134 3.83 -53.24 9.55
CA THR A 134 3.34 -51.96 10.01
C THR A 134 4.02 -50.80 9.29
N PRO A 135 3.33 -49.70 9.00
CA PRO A 135 3.91 -48.52 8.32
C PRO A 135 4.79 -47.67 9.24
N THR A 136 4.67 -47.77 10.56
CA THR A 136 5.35 -46.88 11.51
C THR A 136 6.87 -47.09 11.45
N GLY A 137 7.59 -46.05 10.99
CA GLY A 137 9.04 -46.07 10.84
C GLY A 137 9.53 -46.84 9.62
N ASN A 138 8.66 -47.33 8.74
CA ASN A 138 8.94 -48.14 7.59
C ASN A 138 8.49 -47.47 6.28
N ILE A 139 9.02 -47.92 5.15
CA ILE A 139 8.67 -47.45 3.81
C ILE A 139 8.00 -48.56 3.00
N PRO A 140 7.17 -48.22 1.98
CA PRO A 140 6.57 -49.21 1.08
C PRO A 140 7.63 -50.11 0.42
N ALA A 141 7.32 -51.39 0.29
CA ALA A 141 8.17 -52.39 -0.30
C ALA A 141 7.46 -53.16 -1.40
N ASP A 142 8.22 -53.99 -2.15
CA ASP A 142 7.62 -54.95 -3.07
C ASP A 142 6.84 -56.00 -2.29
N THR A 143 5.63 -56.33 -2.77
CA THR A 143 4.73 -57.27 -2.10
C THR A 143 4.37 -58.41 -3.04
N LYS A 144 4.45 -59.63 -2.52
CA LYS A 144 3.85 -60.82 -3.12
C LYS A 144 2.58 -61.19 -2.39
N LEU A 145 1.92 -62.23 -2.84
CA LEU A 145 0.69 -62.71 -2.21
C LEU A 145 0.96 -63.08 -0.71
N LEU A 146 0.27 -62.43 0.22
CA LEU A 146 0.34 -62.58 1.67
C LEU A 146 1.68 -62.16 2.34
N ASP A 147 2.52 -61.40 1.63
CA ASP A 147 3.78 -60.89 2.17
C ASP A 147 3.61 -59.56 2.90
N LYS A 148 4.66 -59.16 3.58
CA LYS A 148 4.77 -57.91 4.31
C LYS A 148 4.86 -56.72 3.32
N GLU A 149 4.17 -55.65 3.64
CA GLU A 149 4.01 -54.50 2.73
C GLU A 149 5.03 -53.40 2.95
N TYR A 150 5.78 -53.45 4.05
CA TYR A 150 6.72 -52.40 4.45
C TYR A 150 8.12 -52.98 4.68
N SER A 151 9.13 -52.10 4.68
CA SER A 151 10.51 -52.43 4.95
C SER A 151 11.19 -51.38 5.82
N ASP A 152 12.05 -51.79 6.72
CA ASP A 152 12.96 -50.96 7.49
C ASP A 152 14.29 -50.67 6.76
N ALA A 153 14.45 -51.16 5.54
CA ALA A 153 15.63 -50.91 4.72
C ALA A 153 15.69 -49.48 4.19
N ASN A 154 16.88 -49.05 3.79
CA ASN A 154 17.05 -47.77 3.11
C ASN A 154 16.32 -47.72 1.76
N ALA A 155 15.70 -46.61 1.44
CA ALA A 155 15.05 -46.40 0.16
C ALA A 155 16.04 -46.52 -1.02
N ASN A 156 15.63 -47.24 -2.07
CA ASN A 156 16.38 -47.37 -3.32
C ASN A 156 15.54 -47.03 -4.56
N THR A 157 14.27 -46.67 -4.35
CA THR A 157 13.33 -46.21 -5.40
C THR A 157 12.30 -45.24 -4.82
N THR A 158 11.41 -44.72 -5.68
CA THR A 158 10.28 -43.91 -5.25
C THR A 158 9.00 -44.47 -5.85
N MET A 159 7.91 -44.28 -5.15
CA MET A 159 6.55 -44.57 -5.67
C MET A 159 6.19 -43.65 -6.84
N LYS A 160 5.17 -44.05 -7.60
CA LYS A 160 4.66 -43.23 -8.70
C LYS A 160 4.28 -41.82 -8.23
N ALA A 161 4.78 -40.77 -8.90
CA ALA A 161 4.60 -39.39 -8.51
C ALA A 161 3.10 -38.97 -8.36
N THR A 162 2.19 -39.62 -9.09
CA THR A 162 0.76 -39.39 -9.00
C THR A 162 0.10 -39.90 -7.71
N MET A 163 0.82 -40.57 -6.84
CA MET A 163 0.32 -40.97 -5.51
C MET A 163 0.18 -39.78 -4.56
N VAL A 164 0.91 -38.69 -4.82
CA VAL A 164 0.78 -37.44 -4.08
C VAL A 164 -0.06 -36.48 -4.91
N ASN A 165 -1.29 -36.26 -4.48
CA ASN A 165 -2.18 -35.31 -5.18
C ASN A 165 -1.70 -33.87 -4.96
N PRO A 166 -1.95 -32.98 -5.95
CA PRO A 166 -1.74 -31.55 -5.75
C PRO A 166 -2.58 -31.04 -4.57
N ALA A 167 -2.01 -30.13 -3.80
CA ALA A 167 -2.69 -29.43 -2.72
C ALA A 167 -2.75 -27.93 -3.03
N GLY A 168 -3.76 -27.24 -2.47
CA GLY A 168 -3.97 -25.80 -2.64
C GLY A 168 -5.25 -25.48 -3.38
N GLY A 169 -5.75 -24.24 -3.21
CA GLY A 169 -7.03 -23.80 -3.77
C GLY A 169 -6.92 -22.62 -4.73
N SER A 170 -5.71 -22.12 -5.00
CA SER A 170 -5.46 -20.93 -5.85
C SER A 170 -6.36 -19.73 -5.46
N GLN A 171 -6.67 -19.60 -4.16
CA GLN A 171 -7.47 -18.50 -3.66
C GLN A 171 -6.59 -17.25 -3.48
N PRO A 172 -7.11 -16.06 -3.78
CA PRO A 172 -6.41 -14.83 -3.50
C PRO A 172 -6.25 -14.63 -1.99
N HIS A 173 -5.11 -14.08 -1.59
CA HIS A 173 -4.83 -13.66 -0.22
C HIS A 173 -4.62 -12.15 -0.15
N GLU A 174 -4.85 -11.57 1.03
CA GLU A 174 -4.64 -10.16 1.31
C GLU A 174 -3.15 -9.81 1.16
N ASN A 175 -2.88 -8.75 0.39
CA ASN A 175 -1.52 -8.27 0.12
C ASN A 175 -1.20 -6.95 0.85
N ARG A 176 -2.16 -6.39 1.58
CA ARG A 176 -1.97 -5.16 2.36
C ARG A 176 -1.32 -5.48 3.71
N PRO A 177 -0.31 -4.70 4.14
CA PRO A 177 0.19 -4.79 5.51
C PRO A 177 -0.90 -4.30 6.50
N PRO A 178 -0.77 -4.57 7.81
CA PRO A 178 -1.62 -3.94 8.82
C PRO A 178 -1.65 -2.42 8.63
N PHE A 179 -2.83 -1.82 8.65
CA PHE A 179 -3.01 -0.40 8.38
C PHE A 179 -4.00 0.26 9.33
N VAL A 180 -3.92 1.58 9.44
CA VAL A 180 -4.94 2.44 10.06
C VAL A 180 -5.40 3.45 9.03
N THR A 181 -6.70 3.63 8.89
CA THR A 181 -7.27 4.58 7.92
C THR A 181 -7.29 5.98 8.50
N MET A 182 -6.83 6.94 7.71
CA MET A 182 -6.97 8.37 7.96
C MET A 182 -7.52 9.03 6.69
N ARG A 183 -8.15 10.18 6.86
CA ARG A 183 -8.64 10.96 5.72
C ARG A 183 -7.48 11.70 5.07
N CYS A 184 -7.31 11.53 3.76
CA CYS A 184 -6.44 12.36 2.95
C CYS A 184 -7.20 13.61 2.51
N ILE A 185 -6.63 14.79 2.72
CA ILE A 185 -7.15 16.07 2.27
C ILE A 185 -6.09 16.85 1.49
N ILE A 186 -6.54 17.66 0.52
CA ILE A 186 -5.69 18.53 -0.29
C ILE A 186 -6.17 19.98 -0.18
N ALA A 187 -5.24 20.92 -0.01
CA ALA A 187 -5.54 22.33 0.11
C ALA A 187 -5.95 22.91 -1.25
N LEU A 188 -7.18 23.48 -1.34
CA LEU A 188 -7.69 24.19 -2.49
C LEU A 188 -7.31 25.67 -2.46
N GLN A 189 -6.88 26.16 -1.31
CA GLN A 189 -6.48 27.54 -1.04
C GLN A 189 -5.20 27.53 -0.20
N GLY A 190 -4.34 28.53 -0.39
CA GLY A 190 -3.08 28.64 0.31
C GLY A 190 -2.01 29.40 -0.47
N ILE A 191 -0.79 29.39 0.04
CA ILE A 191 0.36 30.04 -0.59
C ILE A 191 0.74 29.27 -1.86
N TYR A 192 0.84 29.96 -3.01
CA TYR A 192 1.34 29.32 -4.23
C TYR A 192 2.83 28.97 -4.05
N PRO A 193 3.23 27.69 -4.22
CA PRO A 193 4.62 27.31 -4.07
C PRO A 193 5.48 27.93 -5.16
N SER A 194 6.58 28.59 -4.77
CA SER A 194 7.58 29.11 -5.70
C SER A 194 8.69 28.07 -5.88
N PHE A 195 9.01 27.75 -7.11
CA PHE A 195 10.12 26.84 -7.46
C PHE A 195 11.25 27.74 -7.99
N ASN A 196 12.27 27.98 -7.18
CA ASN A 196 13.49 28.68 -7.57
C ASN A 196 14.57 27.71 -7.95
#